data_a9ae046208d0e9fdd36a264af4c681b8
#
_entry.id   a9ae046208d0e9fdd36a264af4c681b8
#
_cell.length_a   1.000
_cell.length_b   1.000
_cell.length_c   1.000
_cell.angle_alpha   90.00
_cell.angle_beta   90.00
_cell.angle_gamma   90.00
#
_symmetry.space_group_name_H-M   'P 1'
#
loop_
_entity.id
_entity.type
_entity.pdbx_description
1 polymer ?
#
loop_
_entity_poly.entity_id
_entity_poly.type
_entity_poly.pdbx_seq_one_letter_code
_entity_poly.pdbx_strand_id
1 'polypeptide(L)'
;MNIIPEDLKNFFLTSNGLLIQWSIKFGGSNLNLGKMEINSVAGLTSLTQNISNSDDNPSLRDVDTISDEKDDHGHIKPHFDGRSKIYELDSCNGCGKVCLVYKDLKAGVTTSKPEVWFLDCALDWFYLADSFSSYFRMMIIHLGLPLWQFIFTSSGISPETKQWFNLYAPMRLALDAQLSNHDTSESPSNNSENKLDINRLFRGKGDKSKGRQAPSKKSSLPNRNASTSQGRTGALTRGMTR
;
A
#
# COMPACT_ATOMS: atom_id res chain seq x y z
N MET A 1 -33.38 -0.14 -2.51
CA MET A 1 -32.94 -0.50 -1.13
C MET A 1 -31.54 -1.09 -1.27
N ASN A 2 -30.53 -0.50 -0.65
CA ASN A 2 -29.16 -1.04 -0.78
C ASN A 2 -29.02 -2.14 0.25
N ILE A 3 -28.54 -3.30 -0.20
CA ILE A 3 -28.32 -4.44 0.66
C ILE A 3 -26.88 -4.32 1.16
N ILE A 4 -26.70 -4.21 2.47
CA ILE A 4 -25.38 -4.30 3.10
C ILE A 4 -24.79 -5.68 2.72
N PRO A 5 -23.55 -5.77 2.23
CA PRO A 5 -22.92 -7.04 1.88
C PRO A 5 -22.86 -7.95 3.12
N GLU A 6 -22.95 -9.26 2.89
CA GLU A 6 -23.10 -10.25 3.96
C GLU A 6 -21.92 -10.22 4.94
N ASP A 7 -20.70 -10.02 4.45
CA ASP A 7 -19.50 -9.92 5.28
C ASP A 7 -19.51 -8.68 6.19
N LEU A 8 -19.91 -7.53 5.68
CA LEU A 8 -20.05 -6.31 6.47
C LEU A 8 -21.24 -6.41 7.45
N LYS A 9 -22.35 -7.04 7.04
CA LYS A 9 -23.47 -7.31 7.91
C LYS A 9 -23.07 -8.21 9.09
N ASN A 10 -22.34 -9.29 8.83
CA ASN A 10 -21.84 -10.19 9.87
C ASN A 10 -20.87 -9.48 10.82
N PHE A 11 -20.05 -8.57 10.30
CA PHE A 11 -19.21 -7.71 11.12
C PHE A 11 -20.05 -6.84 12.04
N PHE A 12 -21.05 -6.13 11.54
CA PHE A 12 -21.91 -5.25 12.35
C PHE A 12 -22.80 -6.00 13.34
N LEU A 13 -23.16 -7.24 13.06
CA LEU A 13 -23.86 -8.10 14.04
C LEU A 13 -22.95 -8.52 15.20
N THR A 14 -21.63 -8.51 15.00
CA THR A 14 -20.65 -8.84 16.02
C THR A 14 -20.16 -7.60 16.77
N SER A 15 -19.92 -6.51 16.06
CA SER A 15 -19.38 -5.25 16.61
C SER A 15 -19.94 -4.05 15.83
N ASN A 16 -20.50 -3.07 16.54
CA ASN A 16 -21.02 -1.85 15.93
C ASN A 16 -19.89 -0.84 15.66
N GLY A 17 -19.03 -1.16 14.68
CA GLY A 17 -17.82 -0.43 14.37
C GLY A 17 -16.59 -1.00 15.08
N LEU A 18 -15.42 -0.45 14.78
CA LEU A 18 -14.13 -0.87 15.33
C LEU A 18 -13.23 0.34 15.54
N LEU A 19 -12.55 0.39 16.67
CA LEU A 19 -11.42 1.28 16.89
C LEU A 19 -10.34 0.54 17.67
N ILE A 20 -9.26 0.21 16.99
CA ILE A 20 -8.06 -0.36 17.59
C ILE A 20 -6.93 0.65 17.41
N GLN A 21 -6.31 1.04 18.53
CA GLN A 21 -5.14 1.91 18.54
C GLN A 21 -4.01 1.23 19.30
N TRP A 22 -2.80 1.40 18.80
CA TRP A 22 -1.62 0.96 19.51
C TRP A 22 -0.54 2.04 19.48
N SER A 23 0.29 2.03 20.51
CA SER A 23 1.31 3.06 20.74
C SER A 23 2.66 2.43 21.03
N ILE A 24 3.69 3.21 20.82
CA ILE A 24 5.08 2.88 21.15
C ILE A 24 5.65 3.89 22.16
N LYS A 25 6.63 3.46 22.93
CA LYS A 25 7.45 4.39 23.74
C LYS A 25 8.55 4.95 22.86
N PHE A 26 8.52 6.25 22.64
CA PHE A 26 9.50 6.94 21.82
C PHE A 26 9.94 8.23 22.55
N GLY A 27 11.25 8.41 22.76
CA GLY A 27 11.77 9.61 23.44
C GLY A 27 11.23 9.84 24.86
N GLY A 28 10.82 8.77 25.57
CA GLY A 28 10.26 8.86 26.93
C GLY A 28 8.76 9.15 27.00
N SER A 29 8.09 9.38 25.87
CA SER A 29 6.64 9.58 25.75
C SER A 29 5.98 8.43 24.97
N ASN A 30 4.65 8.27 25.14
CA ASN A 30 3.88 7.35 24.33
C ASN A 30 3.49 8.05 23.02
N LEU A 31 3.85 7.44 21.89
CA LEU A 31 3.46 7.88 20.56
C LEU A 31 2.37 6.92 20.04
N ASN A 32 1.17 7.43 19.79
CA ASN A 32 0.13 6.65 19.10
C ASN A 32 0.56 6.46 17.65
N LEU A 33 0.78 5.23 17.25
CA LEU A 33 1.33 4.92 15.93
C LEU A 33 0.29 4.28 15.01
N GLY A 34 -0.30 3.18 15.43
CA GLY A 34 -1.26 2.47 14.59
C GLY A 34 -2.70 2.75 14.98
N LYS A 35 -3.56 2.91 13.97
CA LYS A 35 -5.00 3.09 14.12
C LYS A 35 -5.72 2.26 13.06
N MET A 36 -6.64 1.43 13.50
CA MET A 36 -7.58 0.69 12.66
C MET A 36 -8.98 1.11 13.06
N GLU A 37 -9.73 1.66 12.12
CA GLU A 37 -11.06 2.20 12.38
C GLU A 37 -12.06 1.71 11.34
N ILE A 38 -13.25 1.38 11.79
CA ILE A 38 -14.44 1.16 10.97
C ILE A 38 -15.59 1.90 11.64
N ASN A 39 -16.24 2.77 10.91
CA ASN A 39 -17.38 3.52 11.40
C ASN A 39 -18.49 2.58 11.86
N SER A 40 -19.26 3.00 12.86
CA SER A 40 -20.49 2.30 13.27
C SER A 40 -21.55 2.39 12.16
N VAL A 41 -22.59 1.56 12.24
CA VAL A 41 -23.73 1.62 11.31
C VAL A 41 -24.33 3.02 11.24
N ALA A 42 -24.45 3.71 12.39
CA ALA A 42 -24.94 5.09 12.45
C ALA A 42 -23.96 6.11 11.84
N GLY A 43 -22.68 5.78 11.83
CA GLY A 43 -21.58 6.60 11.26
C GLY A 43 -21.36 6.37 9.77
N LEU A 44 -22.05 5.42 9.13
CA LEU A 44 -22.00 5.23 7.68
C LEU A 44 -22.69 6.39 6.95
N THR A 45 -21.98 7.49 6.80
CA THR A 45 -22.49 8.67 6.09
C THR A 45 -22.43 8.46 4.59
N SER A 46 -23.50 8.84 3.89
CA SER A 46 -23.50 8.82 2.42
C SER A 46 -22.87 10.09 1.87
N LEU A 47 -21.85 9.96 1.05
CA LEU A 47 -21.21 11.10 0.37
C LEU A 47 -22.05 11.63 -0.80
N THR A 48 -22.98 10.82 -1.33
CA THR A 48 -23.84 11.20 -2.46
C THR A 48 -25.16 11.85 -2.04
N GLN A 49 -25.54 11.78 -0.75
CA GLN A 49 -26.82 12.32 -0.25
C GLN A 49 -26.71 13.71 0.39
N ASN A 50 -25.51 14.19 0.68
CA ASN A 50 -25.29 15.53 1.25
C ASN A 50 -25.37 16.62 0.17
N ILE A 51 -26.43 16.58 -0.65
CA ILE A 51 -26.75 17.68 -1.56
C ILE A 51 -27.51 18.71 -0.70
N SER A 52 -26.80 19.58 -0.01
CA SER A 52 -27.38 20.83 0.43
C SER A 52 -27.75 21.61 -0.83
N ASN A 53 -29.05 21.81 -1.06
CA ASN A 53 -29.58 22.65 -2.13
C ASN A 53 -29.31 24.15 -1.85
N SER A 54 -28.07 24.50 -1.57
CA SER A 54 -27.62 25.90 -1.54
C SER A 54 -26.91 26.16 -2.87
N ASP A 55 -27.56 26.95 -3.71
CA ASP A 55 -27.05 27.33 -5.05
C ASP A 55 -25.65 27.98 -5.03
N ASP A 56 -25.12 28.29 -3.86
CA ASP A 56 -23.87 29.02 -3.68
C ASP A 56 -22.63 28.15 -3.36
N ASN A 57 -22.80 26.84 -3.05
CA ASN A 57 -21.67 25.98 -2.74
C ASN A 57 -21.60 24.78 -3.70
N PRO A 58 -20.51 24.61 -4.46
CA PRO A 58 -20.35 23.45 -5.32
C PRO A 58 -20.36 22.17 -4.49
N SER A 59 -21.15 21.20 -4.93
CA SER A 59 -21.21 19.85 -4.35
C SER A 59 -20.16 18.96 -5.02
N LEU A 60 -19.84 17.82 -4.38
CA LEU A 60 -18.99 16.80 -5.01
C LEU A 60 -19.52 16.34 -6.38
N ARG A 61 -20.85 16.41 -6.57
CA ARG A 61 -21.50 16.09 -7.84
C ARG A 61 -21.15 17.07 -8.96
N ASP A 62 -20.99 18.35 -8.63
CA ASP A 62 -20.68 19.40 -9.60
C ASP A 62 -19.23 19.30 -10.09
N VAL A 63 -18.36 18.66 -9.28
CA VAL A 63 -16.97 18.37 -9.64
C VAL A 63 -16.86 17.12 -10.53
N ASP A 64 -17.85 16.23 -10.50
CA ASP A 64 -17.90 14.97 -11.25
C ASP A 64 -18.38 15.19 -12.69
N THR A 65 -17.64 15.96 -13.45
CA THR A 65 -17.89 16.18 -14.90
C THR A 65 -17.21 15.14 -15.78
N ILE A 66 -16.57 14.13 -15.19
CA ILE A 66 -15.63 13.25 -15.87
C ILE A 66 -16.37 12.08 -16.51
N SER A 67 -15.99 11.75 -17.75
CA SER A 67 -16.31 10.49 -18.43
C SER A 67 -15.79 9.31 -17.61
N ASP A 68 -16.38 8.11 -17.82
CA ASP A 68 -15.95 6.88 -17.15
C ASP A 68 -14.43 6.66 -17.28
N GLU A 69 -13.68 7.01 -16.26
CA GLU A 69 -12.24 6.77 -16.18
C GLU A 69 -11.96 5.44 -15.51
N LYS A 70 -10.90 4.81 -15.95
CA LYS A 70 -10.35 3.62 -15.31
C LYS A 70 -9.10 3.98 -14.53
N ASP A 71 -8.90 3.26 -13.41
CA ASP A 71 -7.64 3.29 -12.71
C ASP A 71 -6.54 2.52 -13.50
N ASP A 72 -5.31 2.54 -13.01
CA ASP A 72 -4.16 1.88 -13.63
C ASP A 72 -4.34 0.34 -13.72
N HIS A 73 -5.25 -0.23 -12.94
CA HIS A 73 -5.60 -1.66 -12.91
C HIS A 73 -6.84 -2.01 -13.72
N GLY A 74 -7.45 -1.02 -14.40
CA GLY A 74 -8.61 -1.21 -15.26
C GLY A 74 -9.97 -1.18 -14.56
N HIS A 75 -10.04 -0.86 -13.26
CA HIS A 75 -11.30 -0.67 -12.54
C HIS A 75 -11.91 0.69 -12.91
N ILE A 76 -13.20 0.71 -13.18
CA ILE A 76 -13.93 1.97 -13.42
C ILE A 76 -14.01 2.74 -12.12
N LYS A 77 -13.56 4.01 -12.13
CA LYS A 77 -13.63 4.89 -10.95
C LYS A 77 -15.08 5.17 -10.56
N PRO A 78 -15.38 5.32 -9.25
CA PRO A 78 -16.71 5.71 -8.79
C PRO A 78 -17.05 7.14 -9.21
N HIS A 79 -18.36 7.42 -9.33
CA HIS A 79 -18.89 8.75 -9.59
C HIS A 79 -19.67 9.28 -8.40
N PHE A 80 -19.62 10.59 -8.16
CA PHE A 80 -20.41 11.23 -7.09
C PHE A 80 -21.87 11.50 -7.48
N ASP A 81 -22.23 11.23 -8.73
CA ASP A 81 -23.59 11.36 -9.23
C ASP A 81 -24.48 10.17 -8.84
N GLY A 82 -25.70 10.12 -9.40
CA GLY A 82 -26.66 9.05 -9.10
C GLY A 82 -26.27 7.65 -9.59
N ARG A 83 -25.16 7.49 -10.35
CA ARG A 83 -24.67 6.20 -10.84
C ARG A 83 -24.04 5.36 -9.73
N SER A 84 -23.51 6.00 -8.71
CA SER A 84 -22.88 5.31 -7.58
C SER A 84 -23.54 5.71 -6.26
N LYS A 85 -23.52 4.80 -5.28
CA LYS A 85 -23.79 5.12 -3.87
C LYS A 85 -22.55 4.84 -3.05
N ILE A 86 -22.13 5.84 -2.31
CA ILE A 86 -20.86 5.88 -1.61
C ILE A 86 -21.12 6.09 -0.14
N TYR A 87 -20.60 5.19 0.70
CA TYR A 87 -20.71 5.27 2.16
C TYR A 87 -19.31 5.28 2.76
N GLU A 88 -19.07 6.20 3.70
CA GLU A 88 -17.81 6.34 4.41
C GLU A 88 -17.66 5.22 5.45
N LEU A 89 -16.61 4.38 5.31
CA LEU A 89 -16.22 3.34 6.27
C LEU A 89 -15.21 3.85 7.30
N ASP A 90 -14.27 4.70 6.88
CA ASP A 90 -13.21 5.28 7.71
C ASP A 90 -12.86 6.68 7.19
N SER A 91 -12.78 7.63 8.10
CA SER A 91 -12.41 9.03 7.81
C SER A 91 -10.92 9.27 7.65
N CYS A 92 -10.08 8.26 7.87
CA CYS A 92 -8.61 8.29 7.75
C CYS A 92 -7.96 9.51 8.41
N ASN A 93 -8.48 9.96 9.56
CA ASN A 93 -8.05 11.17 10.27
C ASN A 93 -8.07 12.45 9.41
N GLY A 94 -8.93 12.52 8.41
CA GLY A 94 -9.05 13.67 7.50
C GLY A 94 -8.05 13.70 6.35
N CYS A 95 -7.19 12.69 6.21
CA CYS A 95 -6.22 12.59 5.11
C CYS A 95 -6.79 11.90 3.86
N GLY A 96 -8.07 11.63 3.86
CA GLY A 96 -8.80 10.91 2.82
C GLY A 96 -9.98 10.18 3.45
N LYS A 97 -10.64 9.32 2.68
CA LYS A 97 -11.78 8.51 3.15
C LYS A 97 -11.73 7.13 2.54
N VAL A 98 -11.92 6.10 3.36
CA VAL A 98 -12.22 4.75 2.84
C VAL A 98 -13.72 4.62 2.68
N CYS A 99 -14.14 4.23 1.49
CA CYS A 99 -15.54 4.22 1.10
C CYS A 99 -15.99 2.85 0.60
N LEU A 100 -17.21 2.48 0.99
CA LEU A 100 -17.94 1.37 0.39
C LEU A 100 -18.74 1.91 -0.79
N VAL A 101 -18.49 1.40 -1.98
CA VAL A 101 -19.02 1.94 -3.23
C VAL A 101 -19.87 0.90 -3.95
N TYR A 102 -21.11 1.27 -4.22
CA TYR A 102 -22.02 0.55 -5.11
C TYR A 102 -22.05 1.26 -6.45
N LYS A 103 -21.60 0.58 -7.51
CA LYS A 103 -21.61 1.08 -8.90
C LYS A 103 -22.83 0.57 -9.65
N ASP A 104 -23.07 1.14 -10.83
CA ASP A 104 -24.08 0.70 -11.80
C ASP A 104 -25.49 0.55 -11.22
N LEU A 105 -25.94 1.56 -10.49
CA LEU A 105 -27.27 1.58 -9.92
C LEU A 105 -28.34 1.73 -11.01
N LYS A 106 -28.88 0.61 -11.46
CA LYS A 106 -30.07 0.61 -12.34
C LYS A 106 -31.33 0.50 -11.49
N ALA A 107 -32.32 1.33 -11.79
CA ALA A 107 -33.61 1.27 -11.11
C ALA A 107 -34.23 -0.14 -11.26
N GLY A 108 -34.52 -0.80 -10.13
CA GLY A 108 -35.15 -2.13 -10.09
C GLY A 108 -34.19 -3.32 -10.16
N VAL A 109 -32.89 -3.13 -10.31
CA VAL A 109 -31.89 -4.22 -10.27
C VAL A 109 -31.23 -4.24 -8.90
N THR A 110 -31.25 -5.41 -8.25
CA THR A 110 -30.50 -5.66 -7.02
C THR A 110 -29.02 -5.66 -7.37
N THR A 111 -28.33 -4.72 -6.78
CA THR A 111 -27.01 -4.23 -7.16
C THR A 111 -25.88 -5.24 -7.08
N SER A 112 -24.89 -4.99 -7.92
CA SER A 112 -23.52 -5.48 -7.88
C SER A 112 -22.96 -5.51 -6.45
N LYS A 113 -22.01 -6.41 -6.21
CA LYS A 113 -21.24 -6.44 -4.97
C LYS A 113 -20.57 -5.08 -4.80
N PRO A 114 -20.66 -4.45 -3.62
CA PRO A 114 -19.94 -3.21 -3.37
C PRO A 114 -18.44 -3.48 -3.33
N GLU A 115 -17.67 -2.48 -3.76
CA GLU A 115 -16.22 -2.46 -3.70
C GLU A 115 -15.76 -1.48 -2.63
N VAL A 116 -14.52 -1.62 -2.16
CA VAL A 116 -13.91 -0.68 -1.22
C VAL A 116 -12.87 0.15 -1.95
N TRP A 117 -13.03 1.47 -1.85
CA TRP A 117 -12.19 2.47 -2.50
C TRP A 117 -11.65 3.47 -1.50
N PHE A 118 -10.47 4.00 -1.79
CA PHE A 118 -9.90 5.14 -1.08
C PHE A 118 -10.09 6.41 -1.93
N LEU A 119 -10.65 7.42 -1.31
CA LEU A 119 -10.77 8.78 -1.85
C LEU A 119 -9.74 9.65 -1.14
N ASP A 120 -8.80 10.20 -1.87
CA ASP A 120 -7.81 11.09 -1.29
C ASP A 120 -8.33 12.55 -1.15
N CYS A 121 -7.49 13.43 -0.60
CA CYS A 121 -7.84 14.86 -0.46
C CYS A 121 -7.87 15.63 -1.78
N ALA A 122 -7.30 15.07 -2.85
CA ALA A 122 -7.40 15.63 -4.20
C ALA A 122 -8.66 15.18 -4.93
N LEU A 123 -9.50 14.37 -4.29
CA LEU A 123 -10.71 13.75 -4.82
C LEU A 123 -10.42 12.67 -5.88
N ASP A 124 -9.21 12.12 -5.88
CA ASP A 124 -8.86 10.97 -6.71
C ASP A 124 -9.25 9.65 -6.05
N TRP A 125 -9.74 8.72 -6.87
CA TRP A 125 -10.17 7.40 -6.45
C TRP A 125 -9.10 6.35 -6.68
N PHE A 126 -8.85 5.54 -5.64
CA PHE A 126 -7.93 4.41 -5.68
C PHE A 126 -8.63 3.15 -5.19
N TYR A 127 -8.57 2.10 -6.00
CA TYR A 127 -9.16 0.81 -5.66
C TYR A 127 -8.38 0.15 -4.51
N LEU A 128 -9.10 -0.37 -3.50
CA LEU A 128 -8.50 -1.10 -2.40
C LEU A 128 -8.87 -2.58 -2.41
N ALA A 129 -10.15 -2.91 -2.52
CA ALA A 129 -10.60 -4.30 -2.38
C ALA A 129 -11.98 -4.54 -3.02
N ASP A 130 -12.21 -5.79 -3.41
CA ASP A 130 -13.46 -6.30 -3.97
C ASP A 130 -14.54 -6.60 -2.92
N SER A 131 -14.21 -6.58 -1.64
CA SER A 131 -15.09 -6.91 -0.53
C SER A 131 -14.62 -6.27 0.77
N PHE A 132 -15.53 -6.11 1.72
CA PHE A 132 -15.20 -5.63 3.06
C PHE A 132 -14.20 -6.58 3.76
N SER A 133 -14.37 -7.88 3.63
CA SER A 133 -13.45 -8.87 4.22
C SER A 133 -12.02 -8.74 3.71
N SER A 134 -11.85 -8.51 2.41
CA SER A 134 -10.53 -8.29 1.81
C SER A 134 -9.90 -6.99 2.33
N TYR A 135 -10.67 -5.90 2.38
CA TYR A 135 -10.22 -4.63 2.96
C TYR A 135 -9.83 -4.77 4.45
N PHE A 136 -10.67 -5.45 5.24
CA PHE A 136 -10.43 -5.64 6.67
C PHE A 136 -9.11 -6.38 6.93
N ARG A 137 -8.84 -7.45 6.15
CA ARG A 137 -7.56 -8.16 6.20
C ARG A 137 -6.39 -7.26 5.80
N MET A 138 -6.57 -6.45 4.76
CA MET A 138 -5.57 -5.48 4.29
C MET A 138 -5.22 -4.48 5.40
N MET A 139 -6.20 -3.91 6.09
CA MET A 139 -6.02 -3.02 7.22
C MET A 139 -5.19 -3.68 8.34
N ILE A 140 -5.49 -4.94 8.68
CA ILE A 140 -4.78 -5.70 9.70
C ILE A 140 -3.32 -5.97 9.31
N ILE A 141 -3.06 -6.43 8.09
CA ILE A 141 -1.69 -6.76 7.65
C ILE A 141 -0.79 -5.52 7.51
N HIS A 142 -1.38 -4.35 7.32
CA HIS A 142 -0.67 -3.06 7.35
C HIS A 142 -0.60 -2.46 8.76
N LEU A 143 -1.09 -3.19 9.79
CA LEU A 143 -1.05 -2.81 11.21
C LEU A 143 -1.74 -1.47 11.51
N GLY A 144 -2.57 -0.95 10.62
CA GLY A 144 -3.12 0.40 10.73
C GLY A 144 -2.05 1.49 10.84
N LEU A 145 -0.87 1.29 10.24
CA LEU A 145 0.21 2.28 10.23
C LEU A 145 -0.26 3.59 9.59
N PRO A 146 0.30 4.74 9.96
CA PRO A 146 -0.15 6.03 9.45
C PRO A 146 -0.17 6.06 7.93
N LEU A 147 -1.30 6.48 7.35
CA LEU A 147 -1.46 6.68 5.91
C LEU A 147 -1.13 5.43 5.06
N TRP A 148 -1.36 4.23 5.57
CA TRP A 148 -1.06 2.99 4.86
C TRP A 148 -1.83 2.87 3.54
N GLN A 149 -3.00 3.49 3.42
CA GLN A 149 -3.82 3.51 2.21
C GLN A 149 -3.08 4.13 1.00
N PHE A 150 -2.14 5.05 1.27
CA PHE A 150 -1.35 5.70 0.23
C PHE A 150 -0.37 4.76 -0.49
N ILE A 151 -0.14 3.53 0.01
CA ILE A 151 0.61 2.50 -0.73
C ILE A 151 -0.05 2.22 -2.10
N PHE A 152 -1.38 2.33 -2.16
CA PHE A 152 -2.19 2.02 -3.34
C PHE A 152 -2.50 3.26 -4.19
N THR A 153 -1.91 4.40 -3.88
CA THR A 153 -2.09 5.65 -4.63
C THR A 153 -0.90 5.93 -5.53
N SER A 154 -1.11 6.70 -6.58
CA SER A 154 -0.05 7.15 -7.48
C SER A 154 1.01 8.00 -6.79
N SER A 155 0.63 8.73 -5.74
CA SER A 155 1.55 9.55 -4.93
C SER A 155 2.43 8.72 -3.99
N GLY A 156 1.99 7.50 -3.65
CA GLY A 156 2.71 6.61 -2.74
C GLY A 156 2.76 7.12 -1.29
N ILE A 157 3.46 6.38 -0.44
CA ILE A 157 3.63 6.72 0.97
C ILE A 157 4.72 7.76 1.19
N SER A 158 4.51 8.64 2.18
CA SER A 158 5.50 9.63 2.58
C SER A 158 6.79 8.97 3.12
N PRO A 159 7.95 9.68 3.07
CA PRO A 159 9.19 9.18 3.65
C PRO A 159 9.08 8.81 5.13
N GLU A 160 8.29 9.55 5.90
CA GLU A 160 8.03 9.27 7.32
C GLU A 160 7.23 7.98 7.49
N THR A 161 6.13 7.83 6.76
CA THR A 161 5.34 6.59 6.75
C THR A 161 6.20 5.38 6.35
N LYS A 162 7.06 5.55 5.34
CA LYS A 162 7.99 4.50 4.90
C LYS A 162 8.95 4.06 6.00
N GLN A 163 9.41 4.98 6.86
CA GLN A 163 10.26 4.62 8.01
C GLN A 163 9.50 3.73 9.00
N TRP A 164 8.24 4.05 9.30
CA TRP A 164 7.40 3.21 10.17
C TRP A 164 7.17 1.82 9.58
N PHE A 165 6.91 1.73 8.28
CA PHE A 165 6.81 0.44 7.60
C PHE A 165 8.11 -0.37 7.66
N ASN A 166 9.26 0.27 7.47
CA ASN A 166 10.56 -0.41 7.57
C ASN A 166 10.84 -0.96 8.97
N LEU A 167 10.30 -0.33 10.02
CA LEU A 167 10.45 -0.78 11.40
C LEU A 167 9.46 -1.89 11.77
N TYR A 168 8.20 -1.78 11.38
CA TYR A 168 7.13 -2.65 11.89
C TYR A 168 6.57 -3.65 10.88
N ALA A 169 6.62 -3.33 9.60
CA ALA A 169 6.07 -4.17 8.53
C ALA A 169 6.97 -4.22 7.26
N PRO A 170 8.30 -4.46 7.38
CA PRO A 170 9.21 -4.39 6.23
C PRO A 170 8.90 -5.44 5.16
N MET A 171 8.47 -6.62 5.58
CA MET A 171 8.08 -7.69 4.65
C MET A 171 6.83 -7.32 3.85
N ARG A 172 5.87 -6.64 4.50
CA ARG A 172 4.65 -6.20 3.82
C ARG A 172 4.97 -5.15 2.77
N LEU A 173 5.76 -4.15 3.12
CA LEU A 173 6.17 -3.11 2.18
C LEU A 173 6.89 -3.69 0.96
N ALA A 174 7.76 -4.69 1.17
CA ALA A 174 8.46 -5.36 0.07
C ALA A 174 7.51 -6.15 -0.85
N LEU A 175 6.49 -6.80 -0.28
CA LEU A 175 5.49 -7.54 -1.05
C LEU A 175 4.60 -6.61 -1.87
N ASP A 176 4.14 -5.51 -1.30
CA ASP A 176 3.32 -4.51 -2.00
C ASP A 176 4.09 -3.89 -3.18
N ALA A 177 5.38 -3.56 -2.98
CA ALA A 177 6.23 -3.07 -4.06
C ALA A 177 6.45 -4.11 -5.19
N GLN A 178 6.48 -5.41 -4.87
CA GLN A 178 6.57 -6.47 -5.89
C GLN A 178 5.27 -6.60 -6.68
N LEU A 179 4.12 -6.52 -6.03
CA LEU A 179 2.82 -6.59 -6.69
C LEU A 179 2.63 -5.43 -7.65
N SER A 180 2.93 -4.20 -7.23
CA SER A 180 2.84 -3.00 -8.08
C SER A 180 3.74 -3.07 -9.32
N ASN A 181 4.92 -3.70 -9.23
CA ASN A 181 5.82 -3.87 -10.38
C ASN A 181 5.39 -4.99 -11.33
N HIS A 182 4.58 -5.95 -10.88
CA HIS A 182 4.14 -7.07 -11.71
C HIS A 182 3.00 -6.66 -12.64
N ASP A 183 2.14 -5.76 -12.20
CA ASP A 183 0.99 -5.28 -12.99
C ASP A 183 1.40 -4.37 -14.16
N THR A 184 2.61 -3.80 -14.13
CA THR A 184 3.14 -2.95 -15.22
C THR A 184 3.85 -3.72 -16.34
N SER A 185 4.04 -5.05 -16.23
CA SER A 185 4.87 -5.83 -17.17
C SER A 185 4.18 -6.96 -17.94
N GLU A 186 2.86 -7.16 -17.84
CA GLU A 186 2.19 -8.23 -18.57
C GLU A 186 1.33 -7.76 -19.74
N SER A 187 1.90 -7.89 -20.96
CA SER A 187 1.16 -8.26 -22.17
C SER A 187 0.72 -9.74 -22.05
N PRO A 188 -0.45 -10.14 -22.61
CA PRO A 188 -1.06 -11.42 -22.29
C PRO A 188 -0.36 -12.59 -22.99
N SER A 189 0.34 -13.41 -22.25
CA SER A 189 0.69 -14.77 -22.67
C SER A 189 0.54 -15.76 -21.53
N ASN A 190 -0.55 -16.55 -21.65
CA ASN A 190 -0.75 -17.92 -21.16
C ASN A 190 -0.29 -18.34 -19.75
N ASN A 191 -1.33 -18.67 -18.95
CA ASN A 191 -1.36 -19.77 -17.97
C ASN A 191 -0.08 -20.03 -17.15
N SER A 192 -0.02 -19.45 -15.95
CA SER A 192 0.53 -20.20 -14.83
C SER A 192 -0.20 -19.82 -13.53
N GLU A 193 -0.78 -20.84 -12.91
CA GLU A 193 -1.41 -20.78 -11.61
C GLU A 193 -0.47 -20.10 -10.61
N ASN A 194 -0.91 -19.03 -9.96
CA ASN A 194 -0.24 -18.39 -8.83
C ASN A 194 -0.21 -19.35 -7.63
N LYS A 195 0.64 -20.36 -7.67
CA LYS A 195 1.05 -21.13 -6.50
C LYS A 195 2.11 -20.34 -5.76
N LEU A 196 1.71 -19.70 -4.66
CA LEU A 196 2.64 -19.23 -3.63
C LEU A 196 3.54 -20.40 -3.22
N ASP A 197 4.81 -20.34 -3.61
CA ASP A 197 5.81 -21.34 -3.19
C ASP A 197 6.14 -21.12 -1.71
N ILE A 198 5.37 -21.79 -0.85
CA ILE A 198 5.52 -21.79 0.62
C ILE A 198 6.95 -22.18 1.03
N ASN A 199 7.66 -22.99 0.24
CA ASN A 199 9.02 -23.41 0.53
C ASN A 199 10.06 -22.29 0.35
N ARG A 200 9.71 -21.23 -0.38
CA ARG A 200 10.57 -20.05 -0.57
C ARG A 200 10.51 -19.10 0.64
N LEU A 201 9.38 -19.07 1.35
CA LEU A 201 9.17 -18.23 2.55
C LEU A 201 9.88 -18.77 3.79
N PHE A 202 10.15 -20.08 3.86
CA PHE A 202 10.76 -20.73 5.02
C PHE A 202 12.18 -21.23 4.81
N ARG A 203 12.89 -20.80 3.75
CA ARG A 203 14.32 -21.05 3.63
C ARG A 203 15.09 -20.20 4.63
N GLY A 204 15.14 -20.67 5.87
CA GLY A 204 16.08 -20.18 6.86
C GLY A 204 17.50 -20.28 6.31
N LYS A 205 18.31 -19.26 6.56
CA LYS A 205 19.74 -19.25 6.30
C LYS A 205 20.40 -20.40 7.04
N GLY A 206 20.49 -21.57 6.37
CA GLY A 206 21.21 -22.73 6.89
C GLY A 206 22.70 -22.41 6.94
N ASP A 207 23.29 -22.66 8.09
CA ASP A 207 24.69 -22.59 8.42
C ASP A 207 25.59 -23.15 7.32
N LYS A 208 26.53 -22.32 6.85
CA LYS A 208 27.68 -22.79 6.07
C LYS A 208 28.68 -23.44 7.02
N SER A 209 28.54 -24.74 7.24
CA SER A 209 29.59 -25.54 7.83
C SER A 209 30.81 -25.58 6.87
N LYS A 210 31.94 -25.09 7.37
CA LYS A 210 33.25 -25.12 6.73
C LYS A 210 33.71 -26.57 6.54
N GLY A 211 33.66 -27.10 5.35
CA GLY A 211 34.41 -28.28 4.95
C GLY A 211 35.83 -27.87 4.52
N ARG A 212 36.80 -28.16 5.40
CA ARG A 212 38.24 -28.11 5.05
C ARG A 212 38.55 -29.25 4.08
N GLN A 213 39.07 -28.96 2.90
CA GLN A 213 39.85 -29.90 2.11
C GLN A 213 41.23 -29.34 1.87
N ALA A 214 42.24 -30.19 2.14
CA ALA A 214 43.67 -29.93 2.10
C ALA A 214 44.21 -29.87 0.66
N PRO A 215 45.38 -29.23 0.45
CA PRO A 215 45.91 -28.95 -0.89
C PRO A 215 46.81 -30.10 -1.42
N SER A 216 46.62 -30.48 -2.67
CA SER A 216 47.58 -31.30 -3.41
C SER A 216 48.55 -30.43 -4.20
N LYS A 217 49.83 -30.65 -3.91
CA LYS A 217 50.99 -30.07 -4.61
C LYS A 217 51.08 -30.56 -6.06
N LYS A 218 51.33 -29.63 -7.00
CA LYS A 218 52.22 -29.95 -8.15
C LYS A 218 53.00 -28.70 -8.57
N SER A 219 54.26 -28.92 -8.66
CA SER A 219 55.40 -28.09 -9.01
C SER A 219 55.44 -27.69 -10.49
N SER A 220 55.88 -26.48 -10.78
CA SER A 220 56.96 -26.22 -11.77
C SER A 220 57.24 -24.70 -11.85
N LEU A 221 58.49 -24.36 -11.63
CA LEU A 221 59.24 -23.12 -11.86
C LEU A 221 59.76 -23.10 -13.29
N PRO A 222 60.54 -22.10 -13.76
CA PRO A 222 60.31 -20.65 -13.82
C PRO A 222 60.58 -20.08 -15.23
N ASN A 223 60.23 -18.81 -15.47
CA ASN A 223 61.10 -18.07 -16.40
C ASN A 223 61.12 -16.56 -16.06
N ARG A 224 62.36 -16.09 -16.00
CA ARG A 224 62.84 -14.72 -15.85
C ARG A 224 62.50 -13.89 -17.08
N ASN A 225 62.19 -12.61 -16.87
CA ASN A 225 63.00 -11.55 -17.46
C ASN A 225 62.69 -10.20 -16.80
N ALA A 226 63.81 -9.50 -16.60
CA ALA A 226 63.98 -8.23 -15.95
C ALA A 226 63.79 -7.05 -16.93
N SER A 227 63.50 -5.89 -16.37
CA SER A 227 64.16 -4.59 -16.62
C SER A 227 63.32 -3.50 -15.94
N THR A 228 63.81 -2.89 -14.87
CA THR A 228 64.63 -1.67 -14.81
C THR A 228 63.91 -0.38 -15.31
N SER A 229 63.61 0.54 -14.43
CA SER A 229 64.26 1.83 -14.14
C SER A 229 63.28 2.76 -13.40
N GLN A 230 63.64 3.23 -12.18
CA GLN A 230 64.11 4.59 -11.89
C GLN A 230 63.07 5.67 -12.24
N GLY A 231 62.64 6.56 -11.36
CA GLY A 231 63.19 7.18 -10.21
C GLY A 231 62.48 8.51 -9.90
N ARG A 232 62.73 9.01 -8.71
CA ARG A 232 62.76 10.39 -8.24
C ARG A 232 61.45 11.06 -7.81
N THR A 233 61.26 11.23 -6.51
CA THR A 233 61.58 12.35 -5.60
C THR A 233 60.98 13.73 -5.93
N GLY A 234 60.41 14.34 -4.91
CA GLY A 234 60.13 15.77 -4.73
C GLY A 234 58.80 15.97 -3.98
N ALA A 235 58.72 16.09 -2.70
CA ALA A 235 59.13 17.11 -1.75
C ALA A 235 58.16 18.32 -1.73
N LEU A 236 57.45 18.45 -0.56
CA LEU A 236 57.22 19.63 0.27
C LEU A 236 56.75 20.95 -0.37
N THR A 237 55.64 21.48 0.19
CA THR A 237 55.51 22.76 0.98
C THR A 237 54.02 23.03 1.18
N ARG A 238 53.49 23.12 2.37
CA ARG A 238 53.38 24.13 3.42
C ARG A 238 52.95 25.54 2.92
N GLY A 239 51.81 26.04 3.46
CA GLY A 239 51.33 27.42 3.39
C GLY A 239 49.87 27.47 3.83
N MET A 240 49.58 27.71 4.89
CA MET A 240 49.13 28.62 5.93
C MET A 240 48.63 29.99 5.43
N THR A 241 47.54 30.44 6.14
CA THR A 241 46.94 31.79 6.24
C THR A 241 45.91 32.12 5.13
N ARG A 242 44.69 32.52 5.45
CA ARG A 242 44.13 33.38 6.53
C ARG A 242 42.64 33.09 6.67
#